data_dfbc51b555d98c22b09e547637538fc0
#
_entry.id   dfbc51b555d98c22b09e547637538fc0
#
_cell.length_a   1.000
_cell.length_b   1.000
_cell.length_c   1.000
_cell.angle_alpha   90.00
_cell.angle_beta   90.00
_cell.angle_gamma   90.00
#
_symmetry.space_group_name_H-M   'P 1'
#
loop_
_entity.id
_entity.type
_entity.pdbx_description
1 polymer ?
#
loop_
_entity_poly.entity_id
_entity_poly.type
_entity_poly.pdbx_seq_one_letter_code
_entity_poly.pdbx_strand_id
1 'polypeptide(L)'
;YFELSKVAEQDVTVTFKVSQEALAAYNAAHGTSYQMYPADKLSLANGGTATIKAGERKSAAVELNINAGGSIGQTYAVAVSASADNGVEVAANNQDYIYLVKPMAAIPEDISKGDILTHCFVEVNDQNILNLGEYTMKSSGKPFFDVVSFFAANINVDSKTGRVHVFCNDQVSFLLRNADKYIRPLQAKGIKVNMTILGNKE
;
A
#
# COMPACT_ATOMS: atom_id res chain seq x y z
N TYR A 1 -13.42 -9.77 -7.18
CA TYR A 1 -14.69 -10.48 -7.02
C TYR A 1 -15.86 -9.51 -7.10
N PHE A 2 -17.03 -10.06 -7.35
CA PHE A 2 -18.30 -9.32 -7.35
C PHE A 2 -19.18 -9.84 -6.21
N GLU A 3 -19.91 -8.95 -5.54
CA GLU A 3 -20.78 -9.31 -4.42
C GLU A 3 -22.17 -8.67 -4.59
N LEU A 4 -23.18 -9.49 -4.46
CA LEU A 4 -24.59 -9.10 -4.53
C LEU A 4 -25.08 -8.58 -3.17
N SER A 5 -26.02 -7.65 -3.18
CA SER A 5 -26.73 -7.19 -1.98
C SER A 5 -27.61 -8.28 -1.36
N LYS A 6 -28.07 -9.24 -2.17
CA LYS A 6 -28.90 -10.38 -1.78
C LYS A 6 -28.31 -11.68 -2.31
N VAL A 7 -28.76 -12.80 -1.77
CA VAL A 7 -28.46 -14.13 -2.27
C VAL A 7 -29.02 -14.29 -3.68
N ALA A 8 -28.20 -14.88 -4.58
CA ALA A 8 -28.61 -15.16 -5.95
C ALA A 8 -29.70 -16.26 -5.97
N GLU A 9 -30.82 -16.02 -6.66
CA GLU A 9 -31.86 -17.02 -6.83
C GLU A 9 -31.53 -18.03 -7.93
N GLN A 10 -30.67 -17.66 -8.86
CA GLN A 10 -30.13 -18.46 -9.94
C GLN A 10 -28.66 -18.12 -10.17
N ASP A 11 -27.96 -18.94 -10.96
CA ASP A 11 -26.57 -18.66 -11.31
C ASP A 11 -26.48 -17.29 -12.02
N VAL A 12 -25.54 -16.43 -11.57
CA VAL A 12 -25.28 -15.12 -12.17
C VAL A 12 -23.86 -15.10 -12.70
N THR A 13 -23.70 -14.82 -14.00
CA THR A 13 -22.40 -14.63 -14.61
C THR A 13 -21.99 -13.16 -14.49
N VAL A 14 -20.87 -12.92 -13.89
CA VAL A 14 -20.24 -11.59 -13.82
C VAL A 14 -19.13 -11.53 -14.84
N THR A 15 -19.07 -10.44 -15.59
CA THR A 15 -18.04 -10.20 -16.61
C THR A 15 -17.29 -8.92 -16.30
N PHE A 16 -15.98 -9.01 -16.22
CA PHE A 16 -15.06 -7.89 -16.11
C PHE A 16 -14.37 -7.66 -17.45
N LYS A 17 -14.28 -6.41 -17.87
CA LYS A 17 -13.61 -6.01 -19.13
C LYS A 17 -12.75 -4.78 -18.93
N VAL A 18 -11.59 -4.73 -19.57
CA VAL A 18 -10.84 -3.48 -19.70
C VAL A 18 -11.68 -2.52 -20.55
N SER A 19 -11.93 -1.32 -20.05
CA SER A 19 -12.87 -0.36 -20.64
C SER A 19 -12.20 1.01 -20.85
N GLN A 20 -12.02 1.37 -22.11
CA GLN A 20 -11.57 2.71 -22.49
C GLN A 20 -12.62 3.78 -22.17
N GLU A 21 -13.91 3.42 -22.23
CA GLU A 21 -15.02 4.30 -21.90
C GLU A 21 -15.02 4.67 -20.42
N ALA A 22 -14.83 3.67 -19.53
CA ALA A 22 -14.72 3.91 -18.09
C ALA A 22 -13.52 4.82 -17.77
N LEU A 23 -12.40 4.65 -18.46
CA LEU A 23 -11.25 5.55 -18.29
C LEU A 23 -11.57 6.96 -18.75
N ALA A 24 -12.25 7.13 -19.88
CA ALA A 24 -12.64 8.45 -20.38
C ALA A 24 -13.59 9.15 -19.40
N ALA A 25 -14.58 8.42 -18.87
CA ALA A 25 -15.50 8.94 -17.87
C ALA A 25 -14.76 9.35 -16.57
N TYR A 26 -13.84 8.52 -16.10
CA TYR A 26 -13.00 8.84 -14.94
C TYR A 26 -12.19 10.11 -15.17
N ASN A 27 -11.47 10.21 -16.30
CA ASN A 27 -10.68 11.38 -16.63
C ASN A 27 -11.53 12.66 -16.66
N ALA A 28 -12.71 12.59 -17.27
CA ALA A 28 -13.63 13.72 -17.33
C ALA A 28 -14.13 14.15 -15.94
N ALA A 29 -14.50 13.18 -15.10
CA ALA A 29 -15.01 13.45 -13.76
C ALA A 29 -13.96 14.04 -12.81
N HIS A 30 -12.68 13.69 -13.00
CA HIS A 30 -11.60 14.08 -12.10
C HIS A 30 -10.63 15.13 -12.69
N GLY A 31 -10.89 15.62 -13.90
CA GLY A 31 -10.01 16.58 -14.58
C GLY A 31 -8.62 16.03 -14.87
N THR A 32 -8.52 14.71 -15.10
CA THR A 32 -7.26 14.02 -15.39
C THR A 32 -7.15 13.64 -16.86
N SER A 33 -5.95 13.22 -17.30
CA SER A 33 -5.67 12.82 -18.69
C SER A 33 -4.85 11.53 -18.76
N TYR A 34 -5.12 10.58 -17.86
CA TYR A 34 -4.41 9.31 -17.86
C TYR A 34 -4.64 8.55 -19.17
N GLN A 35 -3.57 7.98 -19.70
CA GLN A 35 -3.63 7.05 -20.82
C GLN A 35 -3.86 5.63 -20.31
N MET A 36 -4.58 4.82 -21.12
CA MET A 36 -4.71 3.39 -20.83
C MET A 36 -3.33 2.72 -20.89
N TYR A 37 -3.08 1.84 -19.93
CA TYR A 37 -1.90 0.97 -19.98
C TYR A 37 -1.93 0.10 -21.25
N PRO A 38 -0.77 -0.25 -21.86
CA PRO A 38 -0.73 -1.03 -23.10
C PRO A 38 -1.57 -2.30 -23.01
N ALA A 39 -2.52 -2.46 -23.95
CA ALA A 39 -3.53 -3.53 -23.90
C ALA A 39 -2.92 -4.93 -24.03
N ASP A 40 -1.80 -5.07 -24.75
CA ASP A 40 -1.06 -6.33 -24.92
C ASP A 40 -0.35 -6.77 -23.62
N LYS A 41 -0.31 -5.91 -22.61
CA LYS A 41 0.26 -6.16 -21.28
C LYS A 41 -0.79 -6.47 -20.22
N LEU A 42 -2.07 -6.46 -20.58
CA LEU A 42 -3.18 -6.69 -19.68
C LEU A 42 -3.86 -8.00 -20.00
N SER A 43 -4.19 -8.77 -18.96
CA SER A 43 -5.06 -9.94 -19.11
C SER A 43 -5.91 -10.14 -17.87
N LEU A 44 -7.11 -10.65 -18.08
CA LEU A 44 -8.03 -11.06 -17.03
C LEU A 44 -8.11 -12.59 -17.02
N ALA A 45 -7.93 -13.18 -15.85
CA ALA A 45 -8.09 -14.63 -15.68
C ALA A 45 -9.49 -15.07 -16.09
N ASN A 46 -9.62 -16.29 -16.61
CA ASN A 46 -10.90 -16.88 -17.06
C ASN A 46 -11.65 -16.01 -18.08
N GLY A 47 -10.93 -15.26 -18.92
CA GLY A 47 -11.55 -14.33 -19.89
C GLY A 47 -12.33 -13.19 -19.22
N GLY A 48 -12.06 -12.88 -17.96
CA GLY A 48 -12.74 -11.85 -17.19
C GLY A 48 -14.07 -12.31 -16.58
N THR A 49 -14.39 -13.60 -16.58
CA THR A 49 -15.69 -14.09 -16.12
C THR A 49 -15.59 -14.84 -14.79
N ALA A 50 -16.64 -14.73 -13.97
CA ALA A 50 -16.86 -15.53 -12.78
C ALA A 50 -18.36 -15.77 -12.58
N THR A 51 -18.73 -16.86 -11.92
CA THR A 51 -20.14 -17.20 -11.64
C THR A 51 -20.41 -17.11 -10.14
N ILE A 52 -21.50 -16.44 -9.79
CA ILE A 52 -22.10 -16.52 -8.46
C ILE A 52 -23.16 -17.62 -8.55
N LYS A 53 -23.02 -18.66 -7.77
CA LYS A 53 -23.98 -19.77 -7.77
C LYS A 53 -25.28 -19.40 -7.08
N ALA A 54 -26.37 -20.02 -7.51
CA ALA A 54 -27.65 -19.93 -6.78
C ALA A 54 -27.42 -20.29 -5.31
N GLY A 55 -27.97 -19.48 -4.41
CA GLY A 55 -27.74 -19.60 -2.97
C GLY A 55 -26.51 -18.88 -2.43
N GLU A 56 -25.67 -18.32 -3.30
CA GLU A 56 -24.47 -17.55 -2.91
C GLU A 56 -24.67 -16.06 -3.16
N ARG A 57 -23.76 -15.25 -2.61
CA ARG A 57 -23.74 -13.79 -2.79
C ARG A 57 -22.48 -13.29 -3.47
N LYS A 58 -21.45 -14.12 -3.58
CA LYS A 58 -20.11 -13.69 -3.96
C LYS A 58 -19.52 -14.58 -5.02
N SER A 59 -18.90 -13.98 -6.02
CA SER A 59 -18.14 -14.71 -7.04
C SER A 59 -16.75 -15.09 -6.54
N ALA A 60 -16.12 -16.05 -7.23
CA ALA A 60 -14.68 -16.19 -7.17
C ALA A 60 -13.97 -14.89 -7.61
N ALA A 61 -12.73 -14.70 -7.21
CA ALA A 61 -11.92 -13.60 -7.68
C ALA A 61 -11.54 -13.80 -9.16
N VAL A 62 -11.56 -12.72 -9.93
CA VAL A 62 -10.97 -12.66 -11.27
C VAL A 62 -9.68 -11.84 -11.17
N GLU A 63 -8.56 -12.45 -11.47
CA GLU A 63 -7.26 -11.77 -11.40
C GLU A 63 -7.05 -10.88 -12.61
N LEU A 64 -6.64 -9.64 -12.37
CA LEU A 64 -6.12 -8.73 -13.39
C LEU A 64 -4.59 -8.82 -13.37
N ASN A 65 -4.01 -9.33 -14.46
CA ASN A 65 -2.57 -9.39 -14.63
C ASN A 65 -2.10 -8.17 -15.42
N ILE A 66 -1.11 -7.47 -14.87
CA ILE A 66 -0.48 -6.29 -15.46
C ILE A 66 1.00 -6.64 -15.65
N ASN A 67 1.38 -6.97 -16.89
CA ASN A 67 2.76 -7.30 -17.22
C ASN A 67 3.60 -6.05 -17.45
N ALA A 68 4.92 -6.19 -17.37
CA ALA A 68 5.84 -5.08 -17.60
C ALA A 68 5.63 -4.47 -18.99
N GLY A 69 5.52 -3.14 -19.03
CA GLY A 69 5.28 -2.35 -20.25
C GLY A 69 5.13 -0.87 -19.94
N GLY A 70 4.80 -0.11 -20.97
CA GLY A 70 4.67 1.35 -20.84
C GLY A 70 6.01 2.06 -20.66
N SER A 71 5.97 3.39 -20.60
CA SER A 71 7.15 4.23 -20.41
C SER A 71 7.46 4.38 -18.92
N ILE A 72 8.73 4.20 -18.54
CA ILE A 72 9.19 4.37 -17.17
C ILE A 72 8.88 5.77 -16.67
N GLY A 73 8.30 5.85 -15.47
CA GLY A 73 7.97 7.11 -14.81
C GLY A 73 6.64 7.74 -15.24
N GLN A 74 6.04 7.32 -16.36
CA GLN A 74 4.71 7.76 -16.78
C GLN A 74 3.63 7.06 -15.94
N THR A 75 2.62 7.80 -15.48
CA THR A 75 1.45 7.20 -14.84
C THR A 75 0.39 6.88 -15.88
N TYR A 76 -0.02 5.63 -15.92
CA TYR A 76 -1.13 5.11 -16.72
C TYR A 76 -2.31 4.78 -15.82
N ALA A 77 -3.46 4.53 -16.44
CA ALA A 77 -4.59 3.90 -15.76
C ALA A 77 -4.96 2.58 -16.43
N VAL A 78 -5.44 1.63 -15.64
CA VAL A 78 -6.17 0.46 -16.11
C VAL A 78 -7.58 0.59 -15.58
N ALA A 79 -8.55 0.76 -16.46
CA ALA A 79 -9.96 0.81 -16.11
C ALA A 79 -10.61 -0.53 -16.44
N VAL A 80 -11.29 -1.12 -15.47
CA VAL A 80 -12.03 -2.38 -15.62
C VAL A 80 -13.48 -2.15 -15.24
N SER A 81 -14.39 -2.44 -16.16
CA SER A 81 -15.83 -2.37 -15.91
C SER A 81 -16.40 -3.76 -15.62
N ALA A 82 -17.31 -3.83 -14.67
CA ALA A 82 -18.06 -5.02 -14.32
C ALA A 82 -19.49 -4.96 -14.87
N SER A 83 -20.00 -6.08 -15.36
CA SER A 83 -21.39 -6.29 -15.72
C SER A 83 -21.85 -7.65 -15.20
N ALA A 84 -23.14 -7.82 -15.04
CA ALA A 84 -23.76 -9.07 -14.64
C ALA A 84 -24.95 -9.40 -15.52
N ASP A 85 -25.25 -10.68 -15.67
CA ASP A 85 -26.45 -11.17 -16.41
C ASP A 85 -27.66 -11.36 -15.49
N ASN A 86 -28.68 -12.00 -16.02
CA ASN A 86 -29.89 -12.41 -15.29
C ASN A 86 -30.61 -11.26 -14.54
N GLY A 87 -30.59 -10.05 -15.11
CA GLY A 87 -31.33 -8.89 -14.56
C GLY A 87 -30.65 -8.28 -13.31
N VAL A 88 -29.42 -8.64 -13.02
CA VAL A 88 -28.67 -8.01 -11.94
C VAL A 88 -28.17 -6.64 -12.38
N GLU A 89 -28.67 -5.60 -11.71
CA GLU A 89 -28.20 -4.24 -11.91
C GLU A 89 -26.92 -3.99 -11.11
N VAL A 90 -25.86 -3.52 -11.79
CA VAL A 90 -24.62 -3.11 -11.16
C VAL A 90 -24.73 -1.64 -10.75
N ALA A 91 -24.55 -1.36 -9.47
CA ALA A 91 -24.58 0.02 -8.98
C ALA A 91 -23.48 0.87 -9.66
N ALA A 92 -23.83 2.04 -10.16
CA ALA A 92 -22.93 2.90 -10.93
C ALA A 92 -21.62 3.26 -10.19
N ASN A 93 -21.67 3.37 -8.87
CA ASN A 93 -20.50 3.64 -8.04
C ASN A 93 -19.60 2.41 -7.80
N ASN A 94 -20.02 1.22 -8.22
CA ASN A 94 -19.29 -0.05 -8.06
C ASN A 94 -19.09 -0.77 -9.41
N GLN A 95 -19.39 -0.10 -10.51
CA GLN A 95 -19.30 -0.68 -11.85
C GLN A 95 -17.87 -0.65 -12.37
N ASP A 96 -17.13 0.45 -12.10
CA ASP A 96 -15.83 0.70 -12.68
C ASP A 96 -14.72 0.72 -11.62
N TYR A 97 -13.62 0.04 -11.93
CA TYR A 97 -12.44 -0.07 -11.09
C TYR A 97 -11.27 0.57 -11.81
N ILE A 98 -10.66 1.60 -11.21
CA ILE A 98 -9.54 2.32 -11.79
C ILE A 98 -8.27 2.01 -11.00
N TYR A 99 -7.26 1.48 -11.68
CA TYR A 99 -5.93 1.20 -11.13
C TYR A 99 -4.93 2.15 -11.77
N LEU A 100 -4.22 2.93 -10.97
CA LEU A 100 -3.11 3.75 -11.45
C LEU A 100 -1.83 2.92 -11.44
N VAL A 101 -1.17 2.85 -12.58
CA VAL A 101 0.04 2.05 -12.81
C VAL A 101 1.16 2.96 -13.27
N LYS A 102 2.27 2.94 -12.53
CA LYS A 102 3.48 3.68 -12.88
C LYS A 102 4.64 2.71 -13.07
N PRO A 103 5.03 2.41 -14.32
CA PRO A 103 6.19 1.58 -14.58
C PRO A 103 7.44 2.22 -13.97
N MET A 104 8.21 1.42 -13.24
CA MET A 104 9.46 1.83 -12.65
C MET A 104 10.62 1.08 -13.32
N ALA A 105 11.79 1.70 -13.34
CA ALA A 105 12.99 1.00 -13.79
C ALA A 105 13.22 -0.26 -12.92
N ALA A 106 13.62 -1.35 -13.57
CA ALA A 106 14.04 -2.52 -12.82
C ALA A 106 15.22 -2.16 -11.91
N ILE A 107 15.14 -2.57 -10.65
CA ILE A 107 16.27 -2.45 -9.73
C ILE A 107 17.28 -3.55 -10.18
N PRO A 108 18.54 -3.20 -10.47
CA PRO A 108 19.55 -4.19 -10.80
C PRO A 108 19.65 -5.28 -9.72
N GLU A 109 19.84 -6.52 -10.12
CA GLU A 109 19.86 -7.65 -9.17
C GLU A 109 21.10 -7.62 -8.26
N ASP A 110 22.18 -7.01 -8.74
CA ASP A 110 23.50 -6.96 -8.06
C ASP A 110 23.71 -5.72 -7.19
N ILE A 111 22.65 -4.98 -6.82
CA ILE A 111 22.80 -3.87 -5.89
C ILE A 111 23.17 -4.40 -4.50
N SER A 112 24.41 -4.14 -4.09
CA SER A 112 24.89 -4.32 -2.74
C SER A 112 25.06 -2.94 -2.10
N LYS A 113 24.69 -2.81 -0.82
CA LYS A 113 25.01 -1.59 -0.06
C LYS A 113 26.52 -1.47 0.23
N GLY A 114 27.27 -2.56 0.10
CA GLY A 114 28.66 -2.61 0.57
C GLY A 114 28.75 -2.21 2.04
N ASP A 115 29.62 -1.25 2.35
CA ASP A 115 29.81 -0.71 3.70
C ASP A 115 28.93 0.52 4.00
N ILE A 116 27.97 0.83 3.12
CA ILE A 116 27.07 1.97 3.32
C ILE A 116 26.04 1.62 4.38
N LEU A 117 26.01 2.41 5.46
CA LEU A 117 24.97 2.34 6.48
C LEU A 117 23.80 3.26 6.10
N THR A 118 22.61 2.68 6.09
CA THR A 118 21.38 3.44 5.84
C THR A 118 20.64 3.70 7.14
N HIS A 119 20.35 4.97 7.40
CA HIS A 119 19.70 5.43 8.62
C HIS A 119 18.38 6.14 8.27
N CYS A 120 17.30 5.72 8.89
CA CYS A 120 15.98 6.36 8.76
C CYS A 120 15.58 7.02 10.07
N PHE A 121 15.13 8.28 9.98
CA PHE A 121 14.40 8.94 11.06
C PHE A 121 12.90 8.83 10.79
N VAL A 122 12.12 8.38 11.76
CA VAL A 122 10.68 8.14 11.59
C VAL A 122 9.87 8.90 12.64
N GLU A 123 8.88 9.66 12.15
CA GLU A 123 7.89 10.33 12.99
C GLU A 123 6.80 9.33 13.41
N VAL A 124 6.85 8.90 14.66
CA VAL A 124 5.97 7.83 15.18
C VAL A 124 4.57 8.30 15.58
N ASN A 125 4.29 9.60 15.50
CA ASN A 125 2.93 10.10 15.64
C ASN A 125 2.04 9.69 14.46
N ASP A 126 2.64 9.61 13.26
CA ASP A 126 1.93 9.39 12.00
C ASP A 126 2.30 8.05 11.34
N GLN A 127 3.44 7.45 11.71
CA GLN A 127 3.98 6.29 11.02
C GLN A 127 4.14 5.07 11.94
N ASN A 128 3.79 3.90 11.40
CA ASN A 128 4.09 2.65 12.09
C ASN A 128 5.56 2.27 11.84
N ILE A 129 6.36 2.25 12.91
CA ILE A 129 7.79 1.94 12.83
C ILE A 129 8.08 0.55 12.23
N LEU A 130 7.17 -0.42 12.36
CA LEU A 130 7.32 -1.76 11.80
C LEU A 130 7.43 -1.77 10.28
N ASN A 131 6.83 -0.79 9.59
CA ASN A 131 6.91 -0.69 8.14
C ASN A 131 8.35 -0.59 7.65
N LEU A 132 9.25 -0.01 8.45
CA LEU A 132 10.66 0.11 8.08
C LEU A 132 11.39 -1.23 8.02
N GLY A 133 10.90 -2.24 8.71
CA GLY A 133 11.41 -3.60 8.64
C GLY A 133 10.96 -4.38 7.40
N GLU A 134 10.05 -3.85 6.61
CA GLU A 134 9.56 -4.49 5.39
C GLU A 134 10.37 -4.09 4.14
N TYR A 135 11.19 -3.03 4.25
CA TYR A 135 12.10 -2.65 3.17
C TYR A 135 13.33 -3.56 3.21
N THR A 136 13.46 -4.41 2.20
CA THR A 136 14.57 -5.35 2.08
C THR A 136 15.33 -5.17 0.78
N MET A 137 16.60 -5.52 0.78
CA MET A 137 17.43 -5.58 -0.42
C MET A 137 16.98 -6.76 -1.28
N LYS A 138 16.65 -6.52 -2.54
CA LYS A 138 16.18 -7.56 -3.47
C LYS A 138 17.18 -8.71 -3.61
N SER A 139 18.47 -8.39 -3.68
CA SER A 139 19.54 -9.38 -3.90
C SER A 139 19.82 -10.28 -2.69
N SER A 140 19.73 -9.74 -1.47
CA SER A 140 20.14 -10.44 -0.26
C SER A 140 19.02 -10.75 0.72
N GLY A 141 17.84 -10.15 0.54
CA GLY A 141 16.74 -10.22 1.49
C GLY A 141 17.02 -9.52 2.83
N LYS A 142 18.20 -8.91 3.00
CA LYS A 142 18.55 -8.19 4.23
C LYS A 142 17.77 -6.88 4.32
N PRO A 143 17.54 -6.35 5.54
CA PRO A 143 16.92 -5.04 5.70
C PRO A 143 17.65 -3.96 4.92
N PHE A 144 16.88 -3.05 4.33
CA PHE A 144 17.43 -1.87 3.67
C PHE A 144 17.99 -0.88 4.69
N PHE A 145 17.27 -0.66 5.80
CA PHE A 145 17.72 0.21 6.88
C PHE A 145 18.55 -0.57 7.90
N ASP A 146 19.73 -0.05 8.24
CA ASP A 146 20.61 -0.60 9.29
C ASP A 146 20.28 0.02 10.63
N VAL A 147 19.86 1.29 10.62
CA VAL A 147 19.50 2.07 11.81
C VAL A 147 18.17 2.77 11.59
N VAL A 148 17.31 2.69 12.58
CA VAL A 148 16.05 3.43 12.66
C VAL A 148 16.06 4.24 13.94
N SER A 149 15.87 5.56 13.82
CA SER A 149 15.68 6.44 14.98
C SER A 149 14.26 6.98 14.99
N PHE A 150 13.47 6.59 15.97
CA PHE A 150 12.14 7.16 16.11
C PHE A 150 12.17 8.52 16.79
N PHE A 151 11.29 9.40 16.34
CA PHE A 151 11.28 10.83 16.61
C PHE A 151 10.02 11.17 17.42
N ALA A 152 10.01 11.88 18.57
CA ALA A 152 11.18 12.15 19.40
C ALA A 152 10.75 12.30 20.86
N ALA A 153 11.67 12.14 21.76
CA ALA A 153 11.58 12.66 23.12
C ALA A 153 12.18 14.08 23.20
N ASN A 154 11.88 14.81 24.26
CA ASN A 154 12.39 16.15 24.49
C ASN A 154 13.08 16.23 25.85
N ILE A 155 14.11 17.06 25.97
CA ILE A 155 14.68 17.44 27.25
C ILE A 155 13.85 18.60 27.80
N ASN A 156 13.15 18.38 28.90
CA ASN A 156 12.33 19.40 29.56
C ASN A 156 12.86 19.70 30.97
N VAL A 157 12.51 20.86 31.47
CA VAL A 157 12.79 21.29 32.83
C VAL A 157 11.49 21.37 33.61
N ASP A 158 11.40 20.69 34.73
CA ASP A 158 10.26 20.81 35.65
C ASP A 158 10.29 22.22 36.26
N SER A 159 9.27 23.03 35.99
CA SER A 159 9.19 24.42 36.39
C SER A 159 9.10 24.63 37.92
N LYS A 160 8.71 23.61 38.70
CA LYS A 160 8.59 23.68 40.16
C LYS A 160 9.88 23.28 40.87
N THR A 161 10.60 22.30 40.31
CA THR A 161 11.75 21.68 40.99
C THR A 161 13.08 22.04 40.31
N GLY A 162 13.05 22.62 39.12
CA GLY A 162 14.24 22.89 38.31
C GLY A 162 14.94 21.63 37.78
N ARG A 163 14.32 20.44 37.94
CA ARG A 163 14.94 19.18 37.51
C ARG A 163 14.79 18.97 36.02
N VAL A 164 15.89 18.64 35.36
CA VAL A 164 15.90 18.22 33.96
C VAL A 164 15.41 16.79 33.85
N HIS A 165 14.53 16.51 32.89
CA HIS A 165 14.01 15.17 32.62
C HIS A 165 13.75 14.97 31.13
N VAL A 166 13.70 13.71 30.69
CA VAL A 166 13.30 13.35 29.33
C VAL A 166 11.78 13.23 29.31
N PHE A 167 11.15 14.05 28.48
CA PHE A 167 9.70 13.99 28.24
C PHE A 167 9.43 13.20 26.97
N CYS A 168 8.55 12.21 27.07
CA CYS A 168 8.03 11.46 25.94
C CYS A 168 6.54 11.75 25.78
N ASN A 169 6.10 12.12 24.59
CA ASN A 169 4.69 12.25 24.28
C ASN A 169 3.98 10.88 24.37
N ASP A 170 2.66 10.85 24.19
CA ASP A 170 1.87 9.64 24.36
C ASP A 170 2.28 8.55 23.36
N GLN A 171 2.61 8.90 22.12
CA GLN A 171 2.99 7.94 21.08
C GLN A 171 4.36 7.32 21.35
N VAL A 172 5.36 8.13 21.70
CA VAL A 172 6.69 7.64 22.09
C VAL A 172 6.58 6.77 23.35
N SER A 173 5.81 7.22 24.34
CA SER A 173 5.56 6.47 25.58
C SER A 173 4.86 5.15 25.31
N PHE A 174 3.88 5.12 24.39
CA PHE A 174 3.18 3.91 23.97
C PHE A 174 4.15 2.93 23.30
N LEU A 175 4.98 3.41 22.39
CA LEU A 175 5.96 2.60 21.67
C LEU A 175 6.97 1.98 22.63
N LEU A 176 7.49 2.74 23.59
CA LEU A 176 8.42 2.25 24.60
C LEU A 176 7.79 1.19 25.53
N ARG A 177 6.55 1.43 25.99
CA ARG A 177 5.81 0.44 26.82
C ARG A 177 5.47 -0.84 26.08
N ASN A 178 5.38 -0.78 24.75
CA ASN A 178 5.08 -1.93 23.90
C ASN A 178 6.30 -2.34 23.03
N ALA A 179 7.50 -2.20 23.58
CA ALA A 179 8.75 -2.46 22.86
C ALA A 179 8.82 -3.87 22.26
N ASP A 180 8.27 -4.87 22.95
CA ASP A 180 8.25 -6.26 22.47
C ASP A 180 7.44 -6.39 21.17
N LYS A 181 6.45 -5.54 20.97
CA LYS A 181 5.60 -5.55 19.77
C LYS A 181 6.16 -4.69 18.62
N TYR A 182 6.80 -3.57 18.93
CA TYR A 182 7.16 -2.57 17.91
C TYR A 182 8.67 -2.40 17.71
N ILE A 183 9.50 -2.62 18.72
CA ILE A 183 10.96 -2.42 18.66
C ILE A 183 11.68 -3.75 18.43
N ARG A 184 11.40 -4.75 19.24
CA ARG A 184 12.11 -6.04 19.16
C ARG A 184 11.96 -6.76 17.82
N PRO A 185 10.83 -6.72 17.09
CA PRO A 185 10.76 -7.32 15.77
C PRO A 185 11.74 -6.69 14.77
N LEU A 186 11.99 -5.38 14.84
CA LEU A 186 13.00 -4.71 14.00
C LEU A 186 14.41 -5.14 14.41
N GLN A 187 14.68 -5.20 15.71
CA GLN A 187 15.97 -5.67 16.23
C GLN A 187 16.24 -7.14 15.85
N ALA A 188 15.22 -7.99 15.85
CA ALA A 188 15.33 -9.38 15.40
C ALA A 188 15.68 -9.51 13.90
N LYS A 189 15.32 -8.51 13.09
CA LYS A 189 15.73 -8.40 11.69
C LYS A 189 17.16 -7.84 11.53
N GLY A 190 17.84 -7.47 12.61
CA GLY A 190 19.20 -6.90 12.61
C GLY A 190 19.23 -5.38 12.50
N ILE A 191 18.09 -4.69 12.60
CA ILE A 191 18.01 -3.23 12.55
C ILE A 191 18.31 -2.65 13.93
N LYS A 192 19.23 -1.69 14.05
CA LYS A 192 19.44 -0.92 15.27
C LYS A 192 18.31 0.09 15.45
N VAL A 193 17.68 0.08 16.62
CA VAL A 193 16.56 1.00 16.90
C VAL A 193 16.99 1.97 18.00
N ASN A 194 16.96 3.26 17.70
CA ASN A 194 17.32 4.35 18.59
C ASN A 194 16.11 5.27 18.82
N MET A 195 16.13 6.00 19.92
CA MET A 195 15.22 7.12 20.18
C MET A 195 15.99 8.44 19.99
N THR A 196 15.42 9.34 19.22
CA THR A 196 15.93 10.71 19.09
C THR A 196 15.50 11.53 20.30
N ILE A 197 16.42 12.30 20.87
CA ILE A 197 16.15 13.23 21.95
C ILE A 197 16.49 14.64 21.47
N LEU A 198 15.51 15.54 21.53
CA LEU A 198 15.67 16.94 21.17
C LEU A 198 15.90 17.79 22.40
N GLY A 199 16.81 18.76 22.29
CA GLY A 199 16.90 19.85 23.27
C GLY A 199 15.72 20.79 23.11
N ASN A 200 15.16 21.27 24.23
CA ASN A 200 14.23 22.39 24.19
C ASN A 200 14.99 23.65 23.77
N LYS A 201 14.49 24.29 22.69
CA LYS A 201 14.95 25.63 22.32
C LYS A 201 13.99 26.62 22.99
N GLU A 202 14.32 27.04 24.18
CA GLU A 202 13.81 28.31 24.72
C GLU A 202 14.79 29.41 24.39
#